data_c6488331d9e8c06f3d9edff71bb53f50
#
_entry.id   c6488331d9e8c06f3d9edff71bb53f50
#
_cell.length_a   1.000
_cell.length_b   1.000
_cell.length_c   1.000
_cell.angle_alpha   90.00
_cell.angle_beta   90.00
_cell.angle_gamma   90.00
#
_symmetry.space_group_name_H-M   'P 1'
#
loop_
_entity.id
_entity.type
_entity.pdbx_description
1 polymer ?
#
loop_
_entity_poly.entity_id
_entity_poly.type
_entity_poly.pdbx_seq_one_letter_code
_entity_poly.pdbx_strand_id
1 'polypeptide(L)'
;KQNYKEKQEVMRKFKNHEFDILISTTVIEVGVNVPNASIMVIRDAQRFGLSSLHQLRGRVGRGQHQSYCFLESETDNELSARRLEVMEKTTDGFKIAEEDLKLRNSGEIMGTRQSGVSDMVLTDIVKNVKEIKYIRDYVVKYLEQNNGKIKNEYLRLDIYEKFHKKGKIEN
;
A
#
# COMPACT_ATOMS: atom_id res chain seq x y z
N LYS A 1 15.99 6.81 22.77
CA LYS A 1 14.65 6.76 22.08
C LYS A 1 13.93 8.05 22.46
N GLN A 2 13.64 8.93 21.50
CA GLN A 2 12.89 10.16 21.76
C GLN A 2 11.47 9.82 22.20
N ASN A 3 10.98 10.60 23.16
CA ASN A 3 9.63 10.49 23.66
C ASN A 3 8.64 11.11 22.64
N TYR A 4 7.36 10.79 22.73
CA TYR A 4 6.31 11.26 21.80
C TYR A 4 6.23 12.81 21.73
N LYS A 5 6.36 13.49 22.87
CA LYS A 5 6.33 14.97 22.92
C LYS A 5 7.53 15.60 22.22
N GLU A 6 8.72 15.01 22.36
CA GLU A 6 9.93 15.47 21.66
C GLU A 6 9.80 15.32 20.16
N LYS A 7 9.23 14.21 19.67
CA LYS A 7 8.96 14.01 18.26
C LYS A 7 7.98 15.05 17.70
N GLN A 8 6.91 15.33 18.41
CA GLN A 8 5.95 16.35 18.02
C GLN A 8 6.60 17.74 17.93
N GLU A 9 7.44 18.09 18.91
CA GLU A 9 8.14 19.37 18.90
C GLU A 9 9.13 19.50 17.74
N VAL A 10 9.90 18.45 17.44
CA VAL A 10 10.78 18.41 16.27
C VAL A 10 9.98 18.59 14.97
N MET A 11 8.86 17.90 14.83
CA MET A 11 7.99 18.02 13.66
C MET A 11 7.37 19.42 13.52
N ARG A 12 6.97 20.04 14.64
CA ARG A 12 6.48 21.41 14.66
C ARG A 12 7.54 22.39 14.16
N LYS A 13 8.77 22.29 14.68
CA LYS A 13 9.90 23.11 14.27
C LYS A 13 10.24 22.94 12.79
N PHE A 14 10.27 21.72 12.29
CA PHE A 14 10.49 21.44 10.87
C PHE A 14 9.40 22.08 9.99
N LYS A 15 8.15 21.95 10.38
CA LYS A 15 7.02 22.56 9.68
C LYS A 15 7.11 24.11 9.66
N ASN A 16 7.67 24.69 10.69
CA ASN A 16 7.85 26.15 10.83
C ASN A 16 9.15 26.67 10.19
N HIS A 17 9.89 25.83 9.45
CA HIS A 17 11.19 26.17 8.83
C HIS A 17 12.25 26.62 9.85
N GLU A 18 12.22 26.14 11.10
CA GLU A 18 13.27 26.38 12.06
C GLU A 18 14.55 25.59 11.74
N PHE A 19 14.44 24.60 10.86
CA PHE A 19 15.54 23.89 10.20
C PHE A 19 15.07 23.28 8.86
N ASP A 20 16.00 23.06 7.94
CA ASP A 20 15.71 22.68 6.54
C ASP A 20 15.75 21.18 6.31
N ILE A 21 16.42 20.42 7.16
CA ILE A 21 16.64 18.98 6.99
C ILE A 21 16.13 18.23 8.22
N LEU A 22 15.28 17.24 7.98
CA LEU A 22 14.82 16.29 9.00
C LEU A 22 15.37 14.90 8.71
N ILE A 23 16.16 14.35 9.63
CA ILE A 23 16.63 12.97 9.56
C ILE A 23 15.83 12.13 10.55
N SER A 24 15.22 11.05 10.05
CA SER A 24 14.46 10.14 10.90
C SER A 24 14.61 8.69 10.45
N THR A 25 14.33 7.77 11.34
CA THR A 25 14.06 6.38 10.99
C THR A 25 12.63 6.22 10.47
N THR A 26 12.25 5.04 9.99
CA THR A 26 10.94 4.70 9.37
C THR A 26 9.69 5.06 10.18
N VAL A 27 9.85 5.51 11.41
CA VAL A 27 8.75 5.87 12.33
C VAL A 27 8.38 7.36 12.16
N ILE A 28 8.28 7.84 10.92
CA ILE A 28 7.43 9.01 10.70
C ILE A 28 6.01 8.45 10.66
N GLU A 29 5.43 8.38 11.85
CA GLU A 29 4.10 7.81 12.04
C GLU A 29 3.08 8.44 11.11
N VAL A 30 2.20 7.59 10.64
CA VAL A 30 0.98 7.91 9.91
C VAL A 30 0.35 9.21 10.43
N GLY A 31 0.23 10.22 9.57
CA GLY A 31 -0.53 11.42 9.90
C GLY A 31 0.25 12.75 9.93
N VAL A 32 1.58 12.76 9.85
CA VAL A 32 2.31 14.03 9.77
C VAL A 32 2.33 14.51 8.32
N ASN A 33 1.55 15.54 8.07
CA ASN A 33 1.56 16.26 6.80
C ASN A 33 2.54 17.45 6.92
N VAL A 34 3.58 17.46 6.07
CA VAL A 34 4.52 18.58 5.98
C VAL A 34 4.44 19.13 4.54
N PRO A 35 3.53 20.08 4.28
CA PRO A 35 3.30 20.61 2.93
C PRO A 35 4.51 21.25 2.28
N ASN A 36 5.44 21.75 3.08
CA ASN A 36 6.68 22.39 2.63
C ASN A 36 7.84 21.43 2.38
N ALA A 37 7.69 20.14 2.71
CA ALA A 37 8.69 19.14 2.36
C ALA A 37 8.58 18.77 0.88
N SER A 38 9.52 19.22 0.08
CA SER A 38 9.58 18.98 -1.37
C SER A 38 10.55 17.87 -1.77
N ILE A 39 11.48 17.50 -0.88
CA ILE A 39 12.48 16.47 -1.15
C ILE A 39 12.39 15.37 -0.09
N MET A 40 12.36 14.13 -0.56
CA MET A 40 12.49 12.93 0.28
C MET A 40 13.67 12.11 -0.21
N VAL A 41 14.53 11.69 0.69
CA VAL A 41 15.59 10.71 0.42
C VAL A 41 15.35 9.48 1.30
N ILE A 42 15.18 8.32 0.66
CA ILE A 42 14.99 7.04 1.35
C ILE A 42 16.27 6.24 1.16
N ARG A 43 17.04 6.11 2.23
CA ARG A 43 18.26 5.30 2.26
C ARG A 43 17.92 3.83 2.45
N ASP A 44 18.78 2.94 1.92
CA ASP A 44 18.55 1.50 1.97
C ASP A 44 17.15 1.11 1.41
N ALA A 45 16.72 1.72 0.33
CA ALA A 45 15.36 1.56 -0.21
C ALA A 45 15.03 0.09 -0.55
N GLN A 46 16.04 -0.75 -0.83
CA GLN A 46 15.88 -2.18 -1.06
C GLN A 46 15.30 -2.95 0.12
N ARG A 47 15.39 -2.42 1.35
CA ARG A 47 14.85 -3.04 2.56
C ARG A 47 13.35 -2.82 2.74
N PHE A 48 12.75 -1.94 1.93
CA PHE A 48 11.34 -1.60 2.01
C PHE A 48 10.51 -2.38 1.00
N GLY A 49 9.29 -2.74 1.37
CA GLY A 49 8.29 -3.21 0.42
C GLY A 49 7.72 -2.06 -0.40
N LEU A 50 7.14 -2.38 -1.57
CA LEU A 50 6.55 -1.40 -2.49
C LEU A 50 5.48 -0.53 -1.81
N SER A 51 4.60 -1.12 -1.01
CA SER A 51 3.58 -0.38 -0.25
C SER A 51 4.19 0.66 0.69
N SER A 52 5.28 0.32 1.40
CA SER A 52 5.97 1.24 2.30
C SER A 52 6.64 2.38 1.54
N LEU A 53 7.33 2.07 0.44
CA LEU A 53 7.95 3.09 -0.43
C LEU A 53 6.89 4.04 -1.01
N HIS A 54 5.75 3.51 -1.44
CA HIS A 54 4.65 4.32 -1.95
C HIS A 54 4.08 5.25 -0.87
N GLN A 55 3.88 4.75 0.35
CA GLN A 55 3.42 5.57 1.47
C GLN A 55 4.42 6.66 1.84
N LEU A 56 5.72 6.35 1.86
CA LEU A 56 6.78 7.33 2.13
C LEU A 56 6.82 8.39 1.03
N ARG A 57 6.83 8.01 -0.24
CA ARG A 57 6.78 8.95 -1.37
C ARG A 57 5.57 9.87 -1.27
N GLY A 58 4.42 9.37 -0.87
CA GLY A 58 3.20 10.17 -0.67
C GLY A 58 3.25 11.15 0.50
N ARG A 59 4.36 11.24 1.24
CA ARG A 59 4.55 12.25 2.31
C ARG A 59 5.09 13.58 1.79
N VAL A 60 5.68 13.61 0.61
CA VAL A 60 6.08 14.83 -0.10
C VAL A 60 5.14 15.10 -1.27
N GLY A 61 5.21 16.29 -1.86
CA GLY A 61 4.39 16.65 -3.02
C GLY A 61 2.97 17.08 -2.69
N ARG A 62 2.72 17.54 -1.47
CA ARG A 62 1.42 18.06 -1.04
C ARG A 62 1.34 19.59 -1.03
N GLY A 63 2.42 20.25 -1.41
CA GLY A 63 2.52 21.70 -1.56
C GLY A 63 2.37 22.14 -3.01
N GLN A 64 2.64 23.42 -3.26
CA GLN A 64 2.58 24.01 -4.60
C GLN A 64 3.86 23.81 -5.43
N HIS A 65 4.92 23.29 -4.82
CA HIS A 65 6.22 23.13 -5.46
C HIS A 65 6.40 21.70 -5.99
N GLN A 66 7.16 21.59 -7.07
CA GLN A 66 7.62 20.30 -7.59
C GLN A 66 8.36 19.53 -6.49
N SER A 67 8.04 18.25 -6.33
CA SER A 67 8.62 17.41 -5.30
C SER A 67 9.33 16.20 -5.89
N TYR A 68 10.38 15.77 -5.19
CA TYR A 68 11.25 14.68 -5.61
C TYR A 68 11.38 13.66 -4.49
N CYS A 69 11.39 12.38 -4.87
CA CYS A 69 11.65 11.27 -3.95
C CYS A 69 12.83 10.46 -4.51
N PHE A 70 13.95 10.49 -3.82
CA PHE A 70 15.16 9.75 -4.17
C PHE A 70 15.19 8.44 -3.40
N LEU A 71 15.41 7.33 -4.12
CA LEU A 71 15.55 6.00 -3.56
C LEU A 71 17.01 5.58 -3.68
N GLU A 72 17.73 5.58 -2.58
CA GLU A 72 19.13 5.13 -2.51
C GLU A 72 19.16 3.63 -2.22
N SER A 73 19.91 2.87 -3.00
CA SER A 73 20.02 1.42 -2.87
C SER A 73 21.40 0.94 -3.25
N GLU A 74 21.97 0.09 -2.42
CA GLU A 74 23.23 -0.63 -2.64
C GLU A 74 22.93 -2.13 -2.71
N THR A 75 22.23 -2.59 -3.75
CA THR A 75 21.86 -4.01 -3.84
C THR A 75 22.03 -4.56 -5.25
N ASP A 76 22.60 -5.76 -5.32
CA ASP A 76 22.67 -6.59 -6.53
C ASP A 76 21.47 -7.55 -6.63
N ASN A 77 20.53 -7.49 -5.70
CA ASN A 77 19.36 -8.35 -5.69
C ASN A 77 18.34 -7.92 -6.75
N GLU A 78 18.10 -8.77 -7.73
CA GLU A 78 17.22 -8.52 -8.87
C GLU A 78 15.77 -8.18 -8.44
N LEU A 79 15.22 -8.85 -7.42
CA LEU A 79 13.88 -8.55 -6.92
C LEU A 79 13.79 -7.16 -6.28
N SER A 80 14.85 -6.74 -5.61
CA SER A 80 14.92 -5.39 -5.03
C SER A 80 15.06 -4.34 -6.13
N ALA A 81 15.89 -4.58 -7.13
CA ALA A 81 16.03 -3.70 -8.29
C ALA A 81 14.69 -3.53 -9.02
N ARG A 82 13.96 -4.62 -9.28
CA ARG A 82 12.64 -4.56 -9.91
C ARG A 82 11.62 -3.75 -9.10
N ARG A 83 11.63 -3.86 -7.75
CA ARG A 83 10.76 -3.03 -6.89
C ARG A 83 11.06 -1.55 -7.05
N LEU A 84 12.33 -1.16 -7.06
CA LEU A 84 12.72 0.23 -7.21
C LEU A 84 12.34 0.76 -8.60
N GLU A 85 12.51 -0.05 -9.64
CA GLU A 85 12.10 0.27 -11.00
C GLU A 85 10.58 0.52 -11.12
N VAL A 86 9.76 -0.28 -10.44
CA VAL A 86 8.30 -0.04 -10.36
C VAL A 86 8.00 1.31 -9.72
N MET A 87 8.69 1.65 -8.64
CA MET A 87 8.52 2.95 -7.98
C MET A 87 8.93 4.13 -8.84
N GLU A 88 9.92 3.97 -9.72
CA GLU A 88 10.35 4.99 -10.67
C GLU A 88 9.32 5.18 -11.80
N LYS A 89 8.81 4.07 -12.36
CA LYS A 89 7.94 4.08 -13.55
C LYS A 89 6.50 4.51 -13.31
N THR A 90 5.99 4.39 -12.09
CA THR A 90 4.58 4.72 -11.82
C THR A 90 4.35 5.37 -10.47
N THR A 91 3.37 6.29 -10.47
CA THR A 91 2.81 6.89 -9.25
C THR A 91 1.44 6.31 -8.89
N ASP A 92 0.89 5.47 -9.75
CA ASP A 92 -0.42 4.84 -9.58
C ASP A 92 -0.36 3.75 -8.51
N GLY A 93 -1.04 3.97 -7.38
CA GLY A 93 -1.07 3.05 -6.25
C GLY A 93 -1.64 1.67 -6.59
N PHE A 94 -2.58 1.57 -7.55
CA PHE A 94 -3.14 0.30 -7.99
C PHE A 94 -2.12 -0.52 -8.78
N LYS A 95 -1.37 0.13 -9.68
CA LYS A 95 -0.28 -0.52 -10.42
C LYS A 95 0.82 -0.98 -9.49
N ILE A 96 1.17 -0.18 -8.49
CA ILE A 96 2.17 -0.54 -7.49
C ILE A 96 1.71 -1.76 -6.68
N ALA A 97 0.44 -1.82 -6.27
CA ALA A 97 -0.10 -2.97 -5.55
C ALA A 97 -0.14 -4.24 -6.40
N GLU A 98 -0.48 -4.12 -7.69
CA GLU A 98 -0.46 -5.23 -8.64
C GLU A 98 0.98 -5.78 -8.84
N GLU A 99 1.96 -4.90 -9.00
CA GLU A 99 3.37 -5.30 -9.14
C GLU A 99 3.94 -5.87 -7.83
N ASP A 100 3.57 -5.33 -6.66
CA ASP A 100 3.97 -5.89 -5.35
C ASP A 100 3.48 -7.34 -5.21
N LEU A 101 2.27 -7.60 -5.65
CA LEU A 101 1.68 -8.93 -5.61
C LEU A 101 2.40 -9.91 -6.57
N LYS A 102 2.72 -9.47 -7.81
CA LYS A 102 3.49 -10.26 -8.77
C LYS A 102 4.89 -10.59 -8.25
N LEU A 103 5.58 -9.62 -7.65
CA LEU A 103 6.93 -9.79 -7.13
C LEU A 103 6.97 -10.70 -5.89
N ARG A 104 5.94 -10.68 -5.04
CA ARG A 104 5.81 -11.62 -3.91
C ARG A 104 5.62 -13.05 -4.41
N ASN A 105 4.73 -13.27 -5.35
CA ASN A 105 4.49 -14.60 -5.93
C ASN A 105 5.75 -15.15 -6.61
N SER A 106 6.55 -14.30 -7.27
CA SER A 106 7.84 -14.71 -7.87
C SER A 106 8.88 -15.08 -6.81
N GLY A 107 8.87 -14.41 -5.65
CA GLY A 107 9.76 -14.70 -4.53
C GLY A 107 9.42 -15.99 -3.79
N GLU A 108 8.15 -16.34 -3.69
CA GLU A 108 7.68 -17.58 -3.05
C GLU A 108 7.98 -18.83 -3.90
N ILE A 109 8.06 -18.70 -5.23
CA ILE A 109 8.49 -19.79 -6.10
C ILE A 109 9.98 -20.12 -5.93
N MET A 110 10.79 -19.15 -5.49
CA MET A 110 12.24 -19.32 -5.27
C MET A 110 12.63 -19.60 -3.81
N GLY A 111 11.76 -19.41 -2.84
CA GLY A 111 12.06 -19.55 -1.41
C GLY A 111 11.00 -20.33 -0.65
N THR A 112 11.42 -21.37 0.01
CA THR A 112 10.75 -22.29 0.96
C THR A 112 9.33 -21.89 1.38
N ARG A 113 8.37 -22.73 1.02
CA ARG A 113 6.98 -22.74 1.50
C ARG A 113 6.91 -22.57 3.01
N GLN A 114 6.27 -21.50 3.46
CA GLN A 114 5.66 -21.47 4.79
C GLN A 114 4.14 -21.39 4.61
N SER A 115 3.49 -22.48 4.94
CA SER A 115 2.07 -22.78 4.81
C SER A 115 1.20 -21.81 5.63
N GLY A 116 0.23 -21.22 4.97
CA GLY A 116 -0.89 -20.53 5.62
C GLY A 116 -1.80 -19.87 4.60
N VAL A 117 -3.01 -20.40 4.45
CA VAL A 117 -4.11 -19.89 3.64
C VAL A 117 -3.81 -19.69 2.17
N SER A 118 -3.99 -20.82 1.48
CA SER A 118 -4.30 -20.95 0.05
C SER A 118 -3.61 -19.93 -0.88
N ASP A 119 -2.35 -20.24 -1.24
CA ASP A 119 -1.64 -19.71 -2.42
C ASP A 119 -2.52 -19.70 -3.68
N MET A 120 -3.47 -20.63 -3.79
CA MET A 120 -4.45 -20.69 -4.87
C MET A 120 -5.35 -19.46 -4.94
N VAL A 121 -5.84 -18.95 -3.80
CA VAL A 121 -6.76 -17.79 -3.80
C VAL A 121 -6.04 -16.51 -4.19
N LEU A 122 -4.81 -16.29 -3.72
CA LEU A 122 -4.02 -15.11 -4.07
C LEU A 122 -3.56 -15.15 -5.54
N THR A 123 -3.11 -16.32 -6.01
CA THR A 123 -2.71 -16.51 -7.41
C THR A 123 -3.90 -16.31 -8.36
N ASP A 124 -5.09 -16.77 -7.97
CA ASP A 124 -6.31 -16.58 -8.74
C ASP A 124 -6.78 -15.12 -8.74
N ILE A 125 -6.61 -14.40 -7.62
CA ILE A 125 -6.90 -12.96 -7.54
C ILE A 125 -6.01 -12.18 -8.51
N VAL A 126 -4.70 -12.47 -8.56
CA VAL A 126 -3.77 -11.78 -9.48
C VAL A 126 -4.08 -12.06 -10.93
N LYS A 127 -4.36 -13.32 -11.27
CA LYS A 127 -4.72 -13.72 -12.65
C LYS A 127 -6.04 -13.08 -13.09
N ASN A 128 -6.96 -12.88 -12.18
CA ASN A 128 -8.32 -12.46 -12.45
C ASN A 128 -8.61 -11.00 -12.00
N VAL A 129 -7.59 -10.14 -11.87
CA VAL A 129 -7.78 -8.73 -11.47
C VAL A 129 -8.75 -7.99 -12.41
N LYS A 130 -8.70 -8.28 -13.71
CA LYS A 130 -9.61 -7.66 -14.70
C LYS A 130 -11.05 -8.09 -14.46
N GLU A 131 -11.27 -9.37 -14.22
CA GLU A 131 -12.57 -9.96 -13.90
C GLU A 131 -13.12 -9.43 -12.58
N ILE A 132 -12.27 -9.36 -11.55
CA ILE A 132 -12.65 -8.82 -10.24
C ILE A 132 -13.07 -7.34 -10.37
N LYS A 133 -12.32 -6.54 -11.12
CA LYS A 133 -12.68 -5.16 -11.39
C LYS A 133 -14.01 -5.06 -12.14
N TYR A 134 -14.21 -5.87 -13.18
CA TYR A 134 -15.45 -5.92 -13.92
C TYR A 134 -16.64 -6.30 -13.02
N ILE A 135 -16.51 -7.35 -12.20
CA ILE A 135 -17.52 -7.79 -11.24
C ILE A 135 -17.84 -6.68 -10.25
N ARG A 136 -16.83 -6.03 -9.70
CA ARG A 136 -17.00 -4.91 -8.76
C ARG A 136 -17.81 -3.77 -9.40
N ASP A 137 -17.41 -3.36 -10.59
CA ASP A 137 -18.06 -2.25 -11.29
C ASP A 137 -19.51 -2.62 -11.66
N TYR A 138 -19.76 -3.89 -12.00
CA TYR A 138 -21.11 -4.42 -12.21
C TYR A 138 -21.95 -4.38 -10.93
N VAL A 139 -21.39 -4.83 -9.80
CA VAL A 139 -22.09 -4.84 -8.50
C VAL A 139 -22.43 -3.42 -8.04
N VAL A 140 -21.49 -2.48 -8.17
CA VAL A 140 -21.74 -1.06 -7.85
C VAL A 140 -22.91 -0.53 -8.67
N LYS A 141 -22.88 -0.71 -9.99
CA LYS A 141 -23.94 -0.27 -10.87
C LYS A 141 -25.30 -0.93 -10.55
N TYR A 142 -25.28 -2.23 -10.23
CA TYR A 142 -26.49 -2.94 -9.82
C TYR A 142 -27.09 -2.36 -8.52
N LEU A 143 -26.25 -2.08 -7.53
CA LEU A 143 -26.71 -1.50 -6.26
C LEU A 143 -27.23 -0.08 -6.44
N GLU A 144 -26.59 0.76 -7.25
CA GLU A 144 -27.07 2.10 -7.60
C GLU A 144 -28.47 2.05 -8.23
N GLN A 145 -28.68 1.14 -9.20
CA GLN A 145 -29.97 0.96 -9.88
C GLN A 145 -31.08 0.40 -8.99
N ASN A 146 -30.72 -0.21 -7.87
CA ASN A 146 -31.66 -0.85 -6.94
C ASN A 146 -31.68 -0.21 -5.55
N ASN A 147 -31.32 1.08 -5.44
CA ASN A 147 -31.29 1.84 -4.17
C ASN A 147 -30.49 1.12 -3.04
N GLY A 148 -29.35 0.55 -3.39
CA GLY A 148 -28.48 -0.17 -2.44
C GLY A 148 -29.00 -1.54 -2.01
N LYS A 149 -30.08 -2.08 -2.61
CA LYS A 149 -30.70 -3.33 -2.20
C LYS A 149 -30.43 -4.47 -3.17
N ILE A 150 -30.17 -5.65 -2.63
CA ILE A 150 -30.09 -6.89 -3.41
C ILE A 150 -31.51 -7.44 -3.55
N LYS A 151 -32.07 -7.37 -4.76
CA LYS A 151 -33.44 -7.84 -5.05
C LYS A 151 -33.55 -9.36 -5.12
N ASN A 152 -32.48 -10.05 -5.51
CA ASN A 152 -32.46 -11.50 -5.60
C ASN A 152 -32.37 -12.10 -4.18
N GLU A 153 -33.41 -12.80 -3.75
CA GLU A 153 -33.54 -13.35 -2.41
C GLU A 153 -32.53 -14.49 -2.16
N TYR A 154 -32.27 -15.34 -3.14
CA TYR A 154 -31.28 -16.42 -3.05
C TYR A 154 -29.86 -15.88 -2.86
N LEU A 155 -29.51 -14.86 -3.64
CA LEU A 155 -28.20 -14.19 -3.53
C LEU A 155 -28.07 -13.53 -2.15
N ARG A 156 -29.12 -12.90 -1.63
CA ARG A 156 -29.13 -12.28 -0.30
C ARG A 156 -28.91 -13.32 0.82
N LEU A 157 -29.59 -14.48 0.72
CA LEU A 157 -29.43 -15.58 1.66
C LEU A 157 -28.02 -16.19 1.60
N ASP A 158 -27.46 -16.43 0.42
CA ASP A 158 -26.14 -16.98 0.22
C ASP A 158 -25.06 -16.05 0.81
N ILE A 159 -25.16 -14.75 0.57
CA ILE A 159 -24.27 -13.75 1.19
C ILE A 159 -24.41 -13.76 2.71
N TYR A 160 -25.66 -13.77 3.23
CA TYR A 160 -25.89 -13.82 4.68
C TYR A 160 -25.27 -15.07 5.31
N GLU A 161 -25.47 -16.24 4.72
CA GLU A 161 -24.87 -17.49 5.23
C GLU A 161 -23.36 -17.47 5.21
N LYS A 162 -22.73 -16.99 4.14
CA LYS A 162 -21.27 -16.94 4.01
C LYS A 162 -20.60 -15.99 5.00
N PHE A 163 -21.22 -14.85 5.28
CA PHE A 163 -20.61 -13.85 6.14
C PHE A 163 -21.00 -13.99 7.62
N HIS A 164 -22.17 -14.52 7.96
CA HIS A 164 -22.60 -14.70 9.36
C HIS A 164 -22.14 -16.02 9.98
N LYS A 165 -21.96 -17.08 9.19
CA LYS A 165 -21.40 -18.35 9.72
C LYS A 165 -19.89 -18.23 10.03
N LYS A 166 -19.13 -17.38 9.33
CA LYS A 166 -17.70 -17.15 9.63
C LYS A 166 -17.46 -16.30 10.88
N GLY A 167 -18.38 -15.44 11.28
CA GLY A 167 -18.27 -14.63 12.51
C GLY A 167 -18.54 -15.35 13.82
N LYS A 168 -18.89 -16.65 13.79
CA LYS A 168 -19.14 -17.47 15.00
C LYS A 168 -18.02 -18.43 15.37
N ILE A 169 -16.89 -18.40 14.66
CA ILE A 169 -15.77 -19.34 14.92
C ILE A 169 -14.59 -18.66 15.64
N GLU A 170 -14.65 -17.35 15.87
CA GLU A 170 -13.66 -16.61 16.66
C GLU A 170 -14.34 -15.93 17.87
N ASN A 171 -14.69 -16.73 18.88
CA ASN A 171 -14.89 -16.34 20.28
C ASN A 171 -14.48 -17.50 21.17
#